data_edb3044e433edf16383c86412e3026f4
#
_entry.id   edb3044e433edf16383c86412e3026f4
#
_cell.length_a   1.000
_cell.length_b   1.000
_cell.length_c   1.000
_cell.angle_alpha   90.00
_cell.angle_beta   90.00
_cell.angle_gamma   90.00
#
_symmetry.space_group_name_H-M   'P 1'
#
loop_
_entity.id
_entity.type
_entity.pdbx_description
1 polymer ?
#
loop_
_entity_poly.entity_id
_entity_poly.type
_entity_poly.pdbx_seq_one_letter_code
_entity_poly.pdbx_strand_id
1 'polypeptide(L)'
;MSKRMAVLGRQKHPEFENKKSINNFFSGVAVLTAANIVVKAIGLMFKIPLQHCIGDEGMGYFNSAYTVYTWFYMLSTAGIPVAISMIVSENYVERNGRQISRIFRVSLVTLIFIGALFASVMIVCAGPFARFIGAGYSSYSIIAVAPTLLFICISGAYRGYFQGHRNMVPTAISQVLEALGKMAIGMLLALWAMGQGYGVHFVAAYATLGITIGAAAGMLSLVISKIIYVREKQFESENPGRGTTPVIHRLVSIAVPVTISSSVMSLTNVLDLMVVVNRLENIGYTEGAAMAVYGNYTTLVVPMFNLPPILVYPIAYSVAPIISAAMAKRDILSVRGSVLMSMKLTSIIALPCTFGLAFMAYPVLDLLYSSQSACFGAPMLILLAPAVFFMCILAVSNSALQAMGRVKIPILSMVVGAAVKLVIGYILTGSSSVGIYGTPISTFACYLVASMVNFYFILKDTGIDLQLNGIFIKPAICSIVCAFSALFTHRWLSPSVGQGISTLISIFVAAIVYLFLLFAVGGVSERELDMIPYMNKLKNRFKNH
;
A
#
# COMPACT_ATOMS: atom_id res chain seq x y z
N MET A 1 -7.34 -47.71 -47.09
CA MET A 1 -7.47 -46.23 -47.16
C MET A 1 -8.35 -45.63 -46.05
N SER A 2 -8.73 -46.41 -45.03
CA SER A 2 -9.73 -45.99 -44.01
C SER A 2 -9.16 -45.78 -42.58
N LYS A 3 -7.85 -45.92 -42.29
CA LYS A 3 -7.25 -45.76 -40.98
C LYS A 3 -6.33 -44.50 -40.82
N ARG A 4 -6.21 -43.67 -41.88
CA ARG A 4 -5.41 -42.42 -41.85
C ARG A 4 -6.23 -41.13 -41.61
N MET A 5 -7.57 -41.20 -41.62
CA MET A 5 -8.43 -40.02 -41.38
C MET A 5 -8.85 -39.80 -39.91
N ALA A 6 -8.53 -40.71 -38.97
CA ALA A 6 -8.93 -40.59 -37.56
C ALA A 6 -7.92 -39.87 -36.68
N VAL A 7 -6.77 -39.41 -37.18
CA VAL A 7 -5.71 -38.74 -36.39
C VAL A 7 -5.69 -37.22 -36.57
N LEU A 8 -6.48 -36.66 -37.48
CA LEU A 8 -6.53 -35.20 -37.76
C LEU A 8 -7.62 -34.44 -37.02
N GLY A 9 -8.29 -35.07 -36.10
CA GLY A 9 -9.38 -34.48 -35.34
C GLY A 9 -9.06 -34.16 -33.88
N ARG A 10 -8.12 -33.23 -33.59
CA ARG A 10 -8.04 -32.44 -32.31
C ARG A 10 -6.81 -31.56 -32.23
N GLN A 11 -6.51 -30.80 -33.26
CA GLN A 11 -5.76 -29.57 -33.08
C GLN A 11 -6.73 -28.50 -32.56
N LYS A 12 -6.85 -28.36 -31.22
CA LYS A 12 -7.50 -27.20 -30.63
C LYS A 12 -6.74 -25.96 -31.08
N HIS A 13 -7.44 -25.03 -31.73
CA HIS A 13 -6.90 -23.77 -32.23
C HIS A 13 -6.11 -23.05 -31.13
N PRO A 14 -4.86 -22.64 -31.39
CA PRO A 14 -4.01 -21.96 -30.40
C PRO A 14 -4.62 -20.63 -29.89
N GLU A 15 -5.53 -20.01 -30.63
CA GLU A 15 -6.26 -18.81 -30.22
C GLU A 15 -7.22 -19.03 -29.06
N PHE A 16 -7.87 -20.19 -28.95
CA PHE A 16 -8.79 -20.50 -27.85
C PHE A 16 -8.07 -20.80 -26.53
N GLU A 17 -6.90 -21.41 -26.56
CA GLU A 17 -6.06 -21.62 -25.36
C GLU A 17 -5.48 -20.29 -24.85
N ASN A 18 -5.12 -19.39 -25.76
CA ASN A 18 -4.59 -18.07 -25.42
C ASN A 18 -5.66 -17.20 -24.73
N LYS A 19 -6.89 -17.18 -25.25
CA LYS A 19 -8.02 -16.42 -24.68
C LYS A 19 -8.43 -16.91 -23.28
N LYS A 20 -8.44 -18.23 -23.05
CA LYS A 20 -8.75 -18.84 -21.75
C LYS A 20 -7.63 -18.60 -20.72
N SER A 21 -6.37 -18.64 -21.16
CA SER A 21 -5.21 -18.30 -20.33
C SER A 21 -5.18 -16.83 -19.92
N ILE A 22 -5.53 -15.92 -20.83
CA ILE A 22 -5.65 -14.48 -20.56
C ILE A 22 -6.79 -14.20 -19.58
N ASN A 23 -7.97 -14.78 -19.78
CA ASN A 23 -9.11 -14.60 -18.86
C ASN A 23 -8.81 -15.13 -17.46
N ASN A 24 -8.13 -16.27 -17.33
CA ASN A 24 -7.72 -16.82 -16.03
C ASN A 24 -6.68 -15.93 -15.32
N PHE A 25 -5.78 -15.30 -16.07
CA PHE A 25 -4.82 -14.34 -15.52
C PHE A 25 -5.52 -13.08 -14.98
N PHE A 26 -6.41 -12.47 -15.78
CA PHE A 26 -7.18 -11.30 -15.33
C PHE A 26 -8.08 -11.62 -14.12
N SER A 27 -8.71 -12.78 -14.12
CA SER A 27 -9.49 -13.26 -12.97
C SER A 27 -8.59 -13.42 -11.72
N GLY A 28 -7.39 -13.98 -11.87
CA GLY A 28 -6.44 -14.13 -10.77
C GLY A 28 -5.97 -12.78 -10.20
N VAL A 29 -5.67 -11.81 -11.06
CA VAL A 29 -5.31 -10.44 -10.65
C VAL A 29 -6.47 -9.76 -9.93
N ALA A 30 -7.70 -9.91 -10.42
CA ALA A 30 -8.89 -9.37 -9.78
C ALA A 30 -9.11 -9.96 -8.37
N VAL A 31 -8.95 -11.27 -8.21
CA VAL A 31 -9.03 -11.96 -6.90
C VAL A 31 -7.97 -11.43 -5.93
N LEU A 32 -6.73 -11.26 -6.37
CA LEU A 32 -5.66 -10.73 -5.53
C LEU A 32 -5.91 -9.26 -5.15
N THR A 33 -6.42 -8.46 -6.07
CA THR A 33 -6.79 -7.06 -5.81
C THR A 33 -7.92 -6.97 -4.79
N ALA A 34 -8.97 -7.78 -4.94
CA ALA A 34 -10.07 -7.87 -3.98
C ALA A 34 -9.57 -8.31 -2.59
N ALA A 35 -8.70 -9.33 -2.53
CA ALA A 35 -8.08 -9.76 -1.28
C ALA A 35 -7.27 -8.64 -0.62
N ASN A 36 -6.50 -7.87 -1.37
CA ASN A 36 -5.74 -6.73 -0.84
C ASN A 36 -6.65 -5.63 -0.26
N ILE A 37 -7.80 -5.37 -0.86
CA ILE A 37 -8.81 -4.43 -0.32
C ILE A 37 -9.36 -4.97 1.01
N VAL A 38 -9.74 -6.25 1.05
CA VAL A 38 -10.23 -6.92 2.26
C VAL A 38 -9.18 -6.89 3.37
N VAL A 39 -7.92 -7.20 3.08
CA VAL A 39 -6.81 -7.14 4.04
C VAL A 39 -6.62 -5.74 4.62
N LYS A 40 -6.73 -4.69 3.79
CA LYS A 40 -6.66 -3.30 4.26
C LYS A 40 -7.85 -2.93 5.15
N ALA A 41 -9.05 -3.38 4.80
CA ALA A 41 -10.24 -3.18 5.62
C ALA A 41 -10.10 -3.88 6.98
N ILE A 42 -9.66 -5.14 7.00
CA ILE A 42 -9.38 -5.88 8.25
C ILE A 42 -8.32 -5.15 9.08
N GLY A 43 -7.27 -4.64 8.45
CA GLY A 43 -6.22 -3.88 9.14
C GLY A 43 -6.73 -2.61 9.82
N LEU A 44 -7.65 -1.89 9.20
CA LEU A 44 -8.31 -0.72 9.78
C LEU A 44 -9.26 -1.14 10.93
N MET A 45 -10.08 -2.18 10.69
CA MET A 45 -10.99 -2.74 11.70
C MET A 45 -10.25 -3.29 12.92
N PHE A 46 -9.00 -3.72 12.78
CA PHE A 46 -8.15 -4.14 13.89
C PHE A 46 -7.62 -2.95 14.70
N LYS A 47 -7.14 -1.90 14.00
CA LYS A 47 -6.51 -0.76 14.67
C LYS A 47 -7.48 0.05 15.54
N ILE A 48 -8.74 0.18 15.12
CA ILE A 48 -9.76 0.96 15.82
C ILE A 48 -10.03 0.37 17.22
N PRO A 49 -10.49 -0.89 17.38
CA PRO A 49 -10.75 -1.43 18.72
C PRO A 49 -9.46 -1.62 19.53
N LEU A 50 -8.32 -1.90 18.88
CA LEU A 50 -7.05 -2.00 19.58
C LEU A 50 -6.67 -0.66 20.24
N GLN A 51 -6.83 0.47 19.53
CA GLN A 51 -6.57 1.80 20.09
C GLN A 51 -7.48 2.11 21.29
N HIS A 52 -8.75 1.67 21.25
CA HIS A 52 -9.64 1.83 22.40
C HIS A 52 -9.19 0.99 23.62
N CYS A 53 -8.52 -0.15 23.38
CA CYS A 53 -8.03 -1.02 24.46
C CYS A 53 -6.71 -0.53 25.07
N ILE A 54 -5.71 -0.20 24.22
CA ILE A 54 -4.35 0.09 24.69
C ILE A 54 -4.00 1.58 24.69
N GLY A 55 -4.93 2.43 24.23
CA GLY A 55 -4.75 3.87 24.15
C GLY A 55 -3.70 4.30 23.12
N ASP A 56 -3.46 5.60 23.05
CA ASP A 56 -2.52 6.20 22.10
C ASP A 56 -1.06 5.80 22.40
N GLU A 57 -0.69 5.69 23.69
CA GLU A 57 0.65 5.25 24.10
C GLU A 57 0.96 3.81 23.67
N GLY A 58 0.04 2.87 23.95
CA GLY A 58 0.19 1.48 23.53
C GLY A 58 0.25 1.33 22.02
N MET A 59 -0.53 2.13 21.29
CA MET A 59 -0.45 2.20 19.83
C MET A 59 0.89 2.76 19.34
N GLY A 60 1.52 3.66 20.10
CA GLY A 60 2.88 4.14 19.84
C GLY A 60 3.89 2.99 19.86
N TYR A 61 3.91 2.19 20.92
CA TYR A 61 4.79 1.02 21.02
C TYR A 61 4.49 -0.05 19.96
N PHE A 62 3.22 -0.29 19.65
CA PHE A 62 2.81 -1.21 18.59
C PHE A 62 3.30 -0.75 17.20
N ASN A 63 3.05 0.52 16.84
CA ASN A 63 3.39 1.05 15.52
C ASN A 63 4.90 1.26 15.35
N SER A 64 5.65 1.60 16.41
CA SER A 64 7.11 1.70 16.34
C SER A 64 7.76 0.34 16.03
N ALA A 65 7.34 -0.73 16.73
CA ALA A 65 7.79 -2.08 16.42
C ALA A 65 7.39 -2.53 15.02
N TYR A 66 6.18 -2.20 14.59
CA TYR A 66 5.69 -2.50 13.24
C TYR A 66 6.49 -1.76 12.16
N THR A 67 6.92 -0.54 12.42
CA THR A 67 7.76 0.25 11.49
C THR A 67 9.13 -0.38 11.31
N VAL A 68 9.79 -0.77 12.41
CA VAL A 68 11.08 -1.51 12.37
C VAL A 68 10.92 -2.84 11.64
N TYR A 69 9.90 -3.62 12.00
CA TYR A 69 9.57 -4.87 11.34
C TYR A 69 9.36 -4.70 9.83
N THR A 70 8.64 -3.67 9.40
CA THR A 70 8.37 -3.42 7.97
C THR A 70 9.64 -3.14 7.18
N TRP A 71 10.63 -2.48 7.77
CA TRP A 71 11.93 -2.28 7.13
C TRP A 71 12.65 -3.61 6.92
N PHE A 72 12.78 -4.44 7.96
CA PHE A 72 13.37 -5.78 7.83
C PHE A 72 12.59 -6.68 6.86
N TYR A 73 11.27 -6.58 6.86
CA TYR A 73 10.39 -7.27 5.91
C TYR A 73 10.71 -6.89 4.46
N MET A 74 10.82 -5.60 4.15
CA MET A 74 11.18 -5.14 2.80
C MET A 74 12.58 -5.58 2.41
N LEU A 75 13.53 -5.53 3.34
CA LEU A 75 14.91 -5.98 3.12
C LEU A 75 14.99 -7.49 2.85
N SER A 76 14.16 -8.29 3.48
CA SER A 76 14.19 -9.76 3.39
C SER A 76 13.33 -10.35 2.28
N THR A 77 12.23 -9.67 1.85
CA THR A 77 11.22 -10.32 1.02
C THR A 77 10.81 -9.56 -0.24
N ALA A 78 11.11 -8.25 -0.39
CA ALA A 78 10.49 -7.45 -1.47
C ALA A 78 10.77 -7.98 -2.89
N GLY A 79 11.99 -8.38 -3.18
CA GLY A 79 12.40 -8.78 -4.53
C GLY A 79 12.28 -10.29 -4.82
N ILE A 80 12.41 -11.14 -3.80
CA ILE A 80 12.56 -12.58 -4.01
C ILE A 80 11.28 -13.25 -4.53
N PRO A 81 10.06 -13.00 -4.01
CA PRO A 81 8.84 -13.57 -4.57
C PRO A 81 8.62 -13.19 -6.03
N VAL A 82 8.98 -11.97 -6.41
CA VAL A 82 8.91 -11.50 -7.80
C VAL A 82 9.87 -12.28 -8.68
N ALA A 83 11.12 -12.44 -8.25
CA ALA A 83 12.12 -13.22 -8.98
C ALA A 83 11.71 -14.68 -9.14
N ILE A 84 11.19 -15.32 -8.07
CA ILE A 84 10.67 -16.69 -8.13
C ILE A 84 9.53 -16.78 -9.13
N SER A 85 8.56 -15.87 -9.06
CA SER A 85 7.39 -15.85 -9.95
C SER A 85 7.80 -15.75 -11.43
N MET A 86 8.77 -14.88 -11.76
CA MET A 86 9.29 -14.73 -13.12
C MET A 86 9.96 -16.02 -13.60
N ILE A 87 10.90 -16.57 -12.83
CA ILE A 87 11.68 -17.76 -13.24
C ILE A 87 10.78 -19.01 -13.31
N VAL A 88 9.83 -19.15 -12.36
CA VAL A 88 8.85 -20.26 -12.40
C VAL A 88 7.93 -20.13 -13.60
N SER A 89 7.43 -18.92 -13.92
CA SER A 89 6.55 -18.70 -15.07
C SER A 89 7.22 -19.06 -16.41
N GLU A 90 8.51 -18.73 -16.59
CA GLU A 90 9.28 -19.12 -17.77
C GLU A 90 9.35 -20.65 -17.90
N ASN A 91 9.78 -21.33 -16.83
CA ASN A 91 9.91 -22.79 -16.83
C ASN A 91 8.55 -23.52 -16.87
N TYR A 92 7.47 -22.86 -16.45
CA TYR A 92 6.11 -23.38 -16.58
C TYR A 92 5.67 -23.46 -18.04
N VAL A 93 6.00 -22.44 -18.86
CA VAL A 93 5.74 -22.44 -20.31
C VAL A 93 6.56 -23.53 -21.00
N GLU A 94 7.82 -23.74 -20.57
CA GLU A 94 8.71 -24.79 -21.08
C GLU A 94 8.34 -26.20 -20.59
N ARG A 95 7.32 -26.35 -19.72
CA ARG A 95 6.89 -27.61 -19.07
C ARG A 95 8.00 -28.33 -18.32
N ASN A 96 8.97 -27.58 -17.76
CA ASN A 96 10.11 -28.14 -17.04
C ASN A 96 9.83 -28.26 -15.53
N GLY A 97 9.05 -29.27 -15.14
CA GLY A 97 8.65 -29.49 -13.75
C GLY A 97 9.80 -29.76 -12.78
N ARG A 98 10.87 -30.46 -13.23
CA ARG A 98 12.07 -30.69 -12.41
C ARG A 98 12.78 -29.39 -12.06
N GLN A 99 12.91 -28.49 -13.03
CA GLN A 99 13.53 -27.17 -12.81
C GLN A 99 12.70 -26.31 -11.87
N ILE A 100 11.37 -26.29 -12.03
CA ILE A 100 10.45 -25.56 -11.11
C ILE A 100 10.61 -26.06 -9.68
N SER A 101 10.62 -27.38 -9.48
CA SER A 101 10.82 -27.96 -8.13
C SER A 101 12.17 -27.60 -7.52
N ARG A 102 13.22 -27.55 -8.35
CA ARG A 102 14.56 -27.12 -7.91
C ARG A 102 14.58 -25.64 -7.54
N ILE A 103 14.01 -24.76 -8.37
CA ILE A 103 13.89 -23.32 -8.12
C ILE A 103 13.17 -23.10 -6.80
N PHE A 104 12.05 -23.76 -6.60
CA PHE A 104 11.27 -23.64 -5.36
C PHE A 104 12.09 -24.08 -4.14
N ARG A 105 12.75 -25.25 -4.18
CA ARG A 105 13.53 -25.76 -3.06
C ARG A 105 14.70 -24.84 -2.72
N VAL A 106 15.46 -24.40 -3.71
CA VAL A 106 16.57 -23.46 -3.52
C VAL A 106 16.10 -22.16 -2.91
N SER A 107 15.02 -21.58 -3.47
CA SER A 107 14.45 -20.33 -2.97
C SER A 107 13.91 -20.47 -1.54
N LEU A 108 13.25 -21.58 -1.23
CA LEU A 108 12.71 -21.85 0.10
C LEU A 108 13.84 -21.93 1.15
N VAL A 109 14.91 -22.70 0.87
CA VAL A 109 16.05 -22.81 1.78
C VAL A 109 16.73 -21.46 1.97
N THR A 110 16.95 -20.71 0.89
CA THR A 110 17.54 -19.37 0.95
C THR A 110 16.68 -18.42 1.79
N LEU A 111 15.35 -18.44 1.60
CA LEU A 111 14.44 -17.58 2.35
C LEU A 111 14.27 -17.98 3.81
N ILE A 112 14.34 -19.27 4.14
CA ILE A 112 14.40 -19.72 5.54
C ILE A 112 15.66 -19.17 6.21
N PHE A 113 16.80 -19.27 5.55
CA PHE A 113 18.06 -18.75 6.10
C PHE A 113 18.02 -17.23 6.29
N ILE A 114 17.56 -16.48 5.28
CA ILE A 114 17.41 -15.02 5.34
C ILE A 114 16.42 -14.63 6.44
N GLY A 115 15.25 -15.28 6.50
CA GLY A 115 14.23 -15.01 7.50
C GLY A 115 14.71 -15.31 8.92
N ALA A 116 15.40 -16.42 9.13
CA ALA A 116 16.01 -16.77 10.43
C ALA A 116 17.10 -15.76 10.83
N LEU A 117 17.95 -15.39 9.88
CA LEU A 117 19.02 -14.39 10.12
C LEU A 117 18.44 -13.05 10.55
N PHE A 118 17.49 -12.49 9.78
CA PHE A 118 16.90 -11.19 10.12
C PHE A 118 16.03 -11.24 11.37
N ALA A 119 15.30 -12.32 11.62
CA ALA A 119 14.57 -12.52 12.86
C ALA A 119 15.53 -12.53 14.07
N SER A 120 16.65 -13.28 13.97
CA SER A 120 17.67 -13.33 15.03
C SER A 120 18.32 -11.97 15.25
N VAL A 121 18.71 -11.27 14.17
CA VAL A 121 19.24 -9.90 14.27
C VAL A 121 18.24 -8.96 14.95
N MET A 122 16.97 -9.04 14.59
CA MET A 122 15.93 -8.19 15.16
C MET A 122 15.68 -8.50 16.64
N ILE A 123 15.76 -9.77 17.07
CA ILE A 123 15.65 -10.16 18.48
C ILE A 123 16.87 -9.68 19.28
N VAL A 124 18.09 -9.97 18.81
CA VAL A 124 19.33 -9.61 19.51
C VAL A 124 19.51 -8.09 19.60
N CYS A 125 19.16 -7.39 18.53
CA CYS A 125 19.29 -5.94 18.46
C CYS A 125 18.01 -5.18 18.91
N ALA A 126 17.00 -5.86 19.47
CA ALA A 126 15.74 -5.21 19.88
C ALA A 126 15.95 -4.07 20.88
N GLY A 127 16.77 -4.29 21.90
CA GLY A 127 17.12 -3.26 22.89
C GLY A 127 17.90 -2.07 22.30
N PRO A 128 19.01 -2.31 21.58
CA PRO A 128 19.70 -1.26 20.83
C PRO A 128 18.82 -0.48 19.88
N PHE A 129 17.97 -1.16 19.08
CA PHE A 129 17.01 -0.48 18.18
C PHE A 129 16.00 0.37 18.93
N ALA A 130 15.41 -0.15 20.00
CA ALA A 130 14.45 0.58 20.80
C ALA A 130 15.08 1.84 21.41
N ARG A 131 16.30 1.76 21.93
CA ARG A 131 17.05 2.92 22.43
C ARG A 131 17.42 3.91 21.35
N PHE A 132 17.82 3.44 20.16
CA PHE A 132 18.14 4.29 19.01
C PHE A 132 16.93 5.10 18.54
N ILE A 133 15.74 4.54 18.66
CA ILE A 133 14.47 5.19 18.31
C ILE A 133 14.03 6.19 19.41
N GLY A 134 14.54 6.08 20.63
CA GLY A 134 14.06 6.81 21.81
C GLY A 134 12.86 6.14 22.50
N ALA A 135 12.57 4.89 22.18
CA ALA A 135 11.40 4.14 22.67
C ALA A 135 11.83 2.81 23.31
N GLY A 136 12.49 2.88 24.46
CA GLY A 136 13.08 1.72 25.13
C GLY A 136 12.10 0.57 25.36
N TYR A 137 10.88 0.87 25.79
CA TYR A 137 9.82 -0.12 26.01
C TYR A 137 9.28 -0.77 24.73
N SER A 138 9.51 -0.20 23.54
CA SER A 138 9.18 -0.85 22.26
C SER A 138 9.95 -2.13 22.02
N SER A 139 11.05 -2.39 22.74
CA SER A 139 11.85 -3.61 22.64
C SER A 139 11.02 -4.89 22.80
N TYR A 140 10.05 -4.91 23.71
CA TYR A 140 9.16 -6.06 23.91
C TYR A 140 8.30 -6.34 22.67
N SER A 141 7.74 -5.30 22.06
CA SER A 141 6.95 -5.41 20.82
C SER A 141 7.82 -5.79 19.61
N ILE A 142 9.08 -5.31 19.55
CA ILE A 142 10.05 -5.67 18.52
C ILE A 142 10.40 -7.18 18.61
N ILE A 143 10.65 -7.70 19.81
CA ILE A 143 10.91 -9.13 20.04
C ILE A 143 9.68 -9.96 19.64
N ALA A 144 8.48 -9.53 20.01
CA ALA A 144 7.24 -10.24 19.72
C ALA A 144 6.94 -10.38 18.23
N VAL A 145 7.28 -9.37 17.41
CA VAL A 145 7.04 -9.39 15.96
C VAL A 145 8.20 -10.00 15.16
N ALA A 146 9.41 -10.12 15.73
CA ALA A 146 10.60 -10.58 14.99
C ALA A 146 10.44 -11.96 14.34
N PRO A 147 9.85 -13.00 14.98
CA PRO A 147 9.67 -14.32 14.35
C PRO A 147 8.76 -14.27 13.11
N THR A 148 7.94 -13.23 12.96
CA THR A 148 7.13 -13.01 11.75
C THR A 148 7.97 -13.01 10.48
N LEU A 149 9.21 -12.49 10.53
CA LEU A 149 10.11 -12.44 9.38
C LEU A 149 10.39 -13.83 8.79
N LEU A 150 10.57 -14.85 9.65
CA LEU A 150 10.76 -16.21 9.20
C LEU A 150 9.51 -16.74 8.46
N PHE A 151 8.33 -16.58 9.06
CA PHE A 151 7.10 -17.07 8.46
C PHE A 151 6.76 -16.37 7.14
N ILE A 152 7.01 -15.06 7.05
CA ILE A 152 6.74 -14.30 5.82
C ILE A 152 7.78 -14.60 4.74
N CYS A 153 9.04 -14.82 5.07
CA CYS A 153 10.04 -15.27 4.11
C CYS A 153 9.64 -16.62 3.51
N ILE A 154 9.22 -17.58 4.32
CA ILE A 154 8.70 -18.86 3.85
C ILE A 154 7.47 -18.64 2.95
N SER A 155 6.50 -17.83 3.39
CA SER A 155 5.32 -17.48 2.61
C SER A 155 5.69 -16.87 1.26
N GLY A 156 6.73 -16.05 1.20
CA GLY A 156 7.26 -15.42 -0.01
C GLY A 156 7.68 -16.45 -1.08
N ALA A 157 8.34 -17.55 -0.68
CA ALA A 157 8.68 -18.64 -1.59
C ALA A 157 7.44 -19.30 -2.20
N TYR A 158 6.45 -19.61 -1.35
CA TYR A 158 5.19 -20.21 -1.79
C TYR A 158 4.36 -19.26 -2.67
N ARG A 159 4.25 -17.99 -2.28
CA ARG A 159 3.55 -16.96 -3.08
C ARG A 159 4.19 -16.82 -4.46
N GLY A 160 5.52 -16.69 -4.53
CA GLY A 160 6.24 -16.64 -5.80
C GLY A 160 6.02 -17.90 -6.66
N TYR A 161 6.00 -19.08 -6.04
CA TYR A 161 5.70 -20.34 -6.72
C TYR A 161 4.29 -20.35 -7.33
N PHE A 162 3.24 -20.03 -6.56
CA PHE A 162 1.87 -20.02 -7.07
C PHE A 162 1.62 -18.93 -8.11
N GLN A 163 2.17 -17.74 -7.91
CA GLN A 163 2.09 -16.64 -8.87
C GLN A 163 2.77 -17.01 -10.19
N GLY A 164 3.92 -17.70 -10.15
CA GLY A 164 4.60 -18.22 -11.33
C GLY A 164 3.77 -19.27 -12.09
N HIS A 165 2.94 -20.04 -11.39
CA HIS A 165 1.94 -20.93 -12.00
C HIS A 165 0.67 -20.22 -12.45
N ARG A 166 0.60 -18.88 -12.39
CA ARG A 166 -0.58 -18.05 -12.69
C ARG A 166 -1.80 -18.37 -11.81
N ASN A 167 -1.59 -18.96 -10.64
CA ASN A 167 -2.62 -19.24 -9.65
C ASN A 167 -2.49 -18.28 -8.46
N MET A 168 -3.31 -17.23 -8.44
CA MET A 168 -3.26 -16.18 -7.41
C MET A 168 -4.12 -16.52 -6.17
N VAL A 169 -4.99 -17.53 -6.27
CA VAL A 169 -5.96 -17.85 -5.20
C VAL A 169 -5.29 -18.24 -3.88
N PRO A 170 -4.27 -19.15 -3.84
CA PRO A 170 -3.61 -19.48 -2.58
C PRO A 170 -2.93 -18.26 -1.94
N THR A 171 -2.37 -17.37 -2.75
CA THR A 171 -1.76 -16.11 -2.27
C THR A 171 -2.83 -15.22 -1.62
N ALA A 172 -3.98 -15.04 -2.26
CA ALA A 172 -5.08 -14.25 -1.74
C ALA A 172 -5.61 -14.81 -0.41
N ILE A 173 -5.86 -16.11 -0.34
CA ILE A 173 -6.32 -16.79 0.89
C ILE A 173 -5.31 -16.61 2.02
N SER A 174 -4.01 -16.81 1.75
CA SER A 174 -2.96 -16.67 2.76
C SER A 174 -2.90 -15.27 3.36
N GLN A 175 -3.08 -14.23 2.53
CA GLN A 175 -3.07 -12.82 2.98
C GLN A 175 -4.29 -12.50 3.84
N VAL A 176 -5.46 -13.01 3.47
CA VAL A 176 -6.69 -12.81 4.26
C VAL A 176 -6.60 -13.55 5.60
N LEU A 177 -6.11 -14.80 5.62
CA LEU A 177 -5.91 -15.55 6.87
C LEU A 177 -4.86 -14.90 7.78
N GLU A 178 -3.78 -14.38 7.22
CA GLU A 178 -2.78 -13.61 7.95
C GLU A 178 -3.41 -12.37 8.61
N ALA A 179 -4.22 -11.61 7.87
CA ALA A 179 -4.88 -10.42 8.38
C ALA A 179 -5.95 -10.76 9.46
N LEU A 180 -6.74 -11.80 9.25
CA LEU A 180 -7.72 -12.29 10.23
C LEU A 180 -7.04 -12.83 11.50
N GLY A 181 -5.96 -13.61 11.33
CA GLY A 181 -5.17 -14.10 12.46
C GLY A 181 -4.58 -12.96 13.29
N LYS A 182 -3.98 -11.96 12.64
CA LYS A 182 -3.51 -10.74 13.31
C LYS A 182 -4.61 -10.05 14.09
N MET A 183 -5.78 -9.86 13.48
CA MET A 183 -6.91 -9.17 14.10
C MET A 183 -7.47 -9.96 15.28
N ALA A 184 -7.84 -11.24 15.07
CA ALA A 184 -8.50 -12.04 16.08
C ALA A 184 -7.56 -12.36 17.25
N ILE A 185 -6.38 -12.91 16.95
CA ILE A 185 -5.44 -13.36 17.99
C ILE A 185 -4.75 -12.16 18.65
N GLY A 186 -4.38 -11.13 17.89
CA GLY A 186 -3.79 -9.91 18.45
C GLY A 186 -4.73 -9.21 19.42
N MET A 187 -6.02 -9.13 19.09
CA MET A 187 -7.04 -8.56 19.96
C MET A 187 -7.27 -9.41 21.22
N LEU A 188 -7.40 -10.73 21.06
CA LEU A 188 -7.58 -11.64 22.19
C LEU A 188 -6.42 -11.60 23.17
N LEU A 189 -5.17 -11.61 22.66
CA LEU A 189 -3.98 -11.54 23.50
C LEU A 189 -3.84 -10.17 24.19
N ALA A 190 -4.19 -9.07 23.52
CA ALA A 190 -4.21 -7.74 24.12
C ALA A 190 -5.23 -7.64 25.26
N LEU A 191 -6.47 -8.10 25.04
CA LEU A 191 -7.52 -8.12 26.05
C LEU A 191 -7.16 -9.01 27.24
N TRP A 192 -6.58 -10.18 26.98
CA TRP A 192 -6.10 -11.08 28.03
C TRP A 192 -5.02 -10.41 28.87
N ALA A 193 -4.00 -9.81 28.24
CA ALA A 193 -2.91 -9.14 28.95
C ALA A 193 -3.40 -7.94 29.78
N MET A 194 -4.37 -7.19 29.23
CA MET A 194 -5.01 -6.08 29.96
C MET A 194 -5.79 -6.59 31.18
N GLY A 195 -6.50 -7.71 31.04
CA GLY A 195 -7.24 -8.35 32.15
C GLY A 195 -6.33 -8.88 33.27
N GLN A 196 -5.06 -9.17 32.97
CA GLN A 196 -4.04 -9.53 33.97
C GLN A 196 -3.37 -8.32 34.63
N GLY A 197 -3.70 -7.09 34.24
CA GLY A 197 -3.11 -5.86 34.81
C GLY A 197 -1.67 -5.58 34.32
N TYR A 198 -1.25 -6.16 33.17
CA TYR A 198 0.07 -5.85 32.60
C TYR A 198 0.14 -4.38 32.14
N GLY A 199 1.34 -3.80 32.25
CA GLY A 199 1.60 -2.45 31.75
C GLY A 199 1.37 -2.32 30.24
N VAL A 200 1.04 -1.11 29.77
CA VAL A 200 0.63 -0.81 28.38
C VAL A 200 1.63 -1.33 27.34
N HIS A 201 2.94 -1.24 27.62
CA HIS A 201 3.99 -1.74 26.73
C HIS A 201 3.98 -3.28 26.57
N PHE A 202 3.61 -4.04 27.63
CA PHE A 202 3.42 -5.49 27.52
C PHE A 202 2.16 -5.83 26.73
N VAL A 203 1.06 -5.10 26.99
CA VAL A 203 -0.19 -5.30 26.23
C VAL A 203 0.05 -5.05 24.74
N ALA A 204 0.81 -4.02 24.38
CA ALA A 204 1.23 -3.75 22.99
C ALA A 204 2.08 -4.90 22.41
N ALA A 205 2.98 -5.50 23.20
CA ALA A 205 3.77 -6.65 22.79
C ALA A 205 2.90 -7.89 22.55
N TYR A 206 1.91 -8.17 23.39
CA TYR A 206 0.94 -9.25 23.17
C TYR A 206 0.08 -9.01 21.92
N ALA A 207 -0.33 -7.77 21.65
CA ALA A 207 -1.01 -7.41 20.41
C ALA A 207 -0.14 -7.67 19.18
N THR A 208 1.18 -7.38 19.25
CA THR A 208 2.12 -7.64 18.15
C THR A 208 2.40 -9.12 17.93
N LEU A 209 2.33 -9.98 18.97
CA LEU A 209 2.37 -11.45 18.81
C LEU A 209 1.26 -11.96 17.88
N GLY A 210 0.10 -11.30 17.86
CA GLY A 210 -0.97 -11.62 16.91
C GLY A 210 -0.51 -11.53 15.45
N ILE A 211 0.42 -10.61 15.12
CA ILE A 211 1.00 -10.52 13.78
C ILE A 211 1.81 -11.79 13.47
N THR A 212 2.60 -12.24 14.41
CA THR A 212 3.44 -13.44 14.28
C THR A 212 2.60 -14.70 14.07
N ILE A 213 1.55 -14.87 14.88
CA ILE A 213 0.65 -16.04 14.78
C ILE A 213 -0.18 -15.97 13.50
N GLY A 214 -0.66 -14.78 13.12
CA GLY A 214 -1.34 -14.56 11.84
C GLY A 214 -0.48 -14.93 10.63
N ALA A 215 0.79 -14.52 10.64
CA ALA A 215 1.75 -14.88 9.59
C ALA A 215 2.01 -16.38 9.53
N ALA A 216 2.12 -17.05 10.68
CA ALA A 216 2.23 -18.51 10.75
C ALA A 216 1.00 -19.20 10.16
N ALA A 217 -0.22 -18.74 10.45
CA ALA A 217 -1.45 -19.27 9.88
C ALA A 217 -1.51 -19.08 8.36
N GLY A 218 -1.13 -17.89 7.86
CA GLY A 218 -1.02 -17.60 6.43
C GLY A 218 0.01 -18.50 5.74
N MET A 219 1.17 -18.74 6.35
CA MET A 219 2.19 -19.67 5.87
C MET A 219 1.65 -21.12 5.80
N LEU A 220 1.01 -21.60 6.87
CA LEU A 220 0.45 -22.95 6.91
C LEU A 220 -0.58 -23.18 5.80
N SER A 221 -1.44 -22.18 5.52
CA SER A 221 -2.41 -22.27 4.42
C SER A 221 -1.74 -22.46 3.05
N LEU A 222 -0.59 -21.80 2.82
CA LEU A 222 0.20 -21.96 1.58
C LEU A 222 0.85 -23.33 1.49
N VAL A 223 1.38 -23.85 2.61
CA VAL A 223 1.96 -25.21 2.67
C VAL A 223 0.91 -26.25 2.32
N ILE A 224 -0.27 -26.17 2.97
CA ILE A 224 -1.41 -27.06 2.69
C ILE A 224 -1.84 -26.94 1.23
N SER A 225 -2.00 -25.72 0.73
CA SER A 225 -2.36 -25.48 -0.67
C SER A 225 -1.37 -26.12 -1.65
N LYS A 226 -0.07 -26.09 -1.34
CA LYS A 226 0.94 -26.73 -2.20
C LYS A 226 0.85 -28.26 -2.15
N ILE A 227 0.63 -28.85 -0.98
CA ILE A 227 0.49 -30.31 -0.85
C ILE A 227 -0.69 -30.80 -1.70
N ILE A 228 -1.82 -30.08 -1.67
CA ILE A 228 -3.01 -30.38 -2.47
C ILE A 228 -2.71 -30.18 -3.97
N TYR A 229 -2.09 -29.07 -4.33
CA TYR A 229 -1.81 -28.71 -5.73
C TYR A 229 -0.82 -29.65 -6.42
N VAL A 230 0.24 -30.09 -5.72
CA VAL A 230 1.24 -31.02 -6.27
C VAL A 230 0.64 -32.41 -6.48
N ARG A 231 -0.33 -32.81 -5.68
CA ARG A 231 -1.03 -34.11 -5.82
C ARG A 231 -1.86 -34.19 -7.11
N GLU A 232 -2.32 -33.03 -7.63
CA GLU A 232 -3.15 -32.96 -8.82
C GLU A 232 -2.37 -32.82 -10.14
N LYS A 233 -1.10 -32.38 -10.10
CA LYS A 233 -0.30 -32.08 -11.30
C LYS A 233 1.11 -32.62 -11.19
N GLN A 234 1.32 -33.85 -11.62
CA GLN A 234 2.66 -34.39 -11.91
C GLN A 234 3.07 -33.99 -13.32
N PHE A 235 4.07 -33.08 -13.44
CA PHE A 235 4.71 -32.79 -14.71
C PHE A 235 5.93 -33.73 -14.85
N GLU A 236 5.84 -34.69 -15.75
CA GLU A 236 7.01 -35.43 -16.21
C GLU A 236 7.82 -34.54 -17.17
N SER A 237 9.09 -34.37 -16.90
CA SER A 237 10.01 -33.63 -17.74
C SER A 237 11.24 -34.47 -18.04
N GLU A 238 11.57 -34.60 -19.32
CA GLU A 238 12.75 -35.33 -19.80
C GLU A 238 14.04 -34.49 -19.72
N ASN A 239 13.93 -33.15 -19.60
CA ASN A 239 15.09 -32.26 -19.61
C ASN A 239 15.84 -32.21 -18.27
N PRO A 240 17.16 -32.42 -18.27
CA PRO A 240 17.98 -32.16 -17.09
C PRO A 240 18.00 -30.67 -16.79
N GLY A 241 17.42 -30.26 -15.65
CA GLY A 241 17.36 -28.85 -15.27
C GLY A 241 18.74 -28.22 -15.09
N ARG A 242 18.81 -26.89 -15.16
CA ARG A 242 20.03 -26.10 -14.86
C ARG A 242 20.51 -26.36 -13.44
N GLY A 243 21.83 -26.29 -13.21
CA GLY A 243 22.42 -26.45 -11.87
C GLY A 243 21.89 -25.45 -10.85
N THR A 244 22.23 -25.64 -9.57
CA THR A 244 21.78 -24.78 -8.45
C THR A 244 22.37 -23.37 -8.53
N THR A 245 23.67 -23.26 -8.84
CA THR A 245 24.40 -21.99 -8.92
C THR A 245 23.79 -20.98 -9.91
N PRO A 246 23.43 -21.35 -11.17
CA PRO A 246 22.76 -20.44 -12.09
C PRO A 246 21.39 -19.97 -11.61
N VAL A 247 20.68 -20.81 -10.84
CA VAL A 247 19.37 -20.44 -10.26
C VAL A 247 19.54 -19.36 -9.19
N ILE A 248 20.50 -19.53 -8.27
CA ILE A 248 20.79 -18.55 -7.21
C ILE A 248 21.22 -17.22 -7.84
N HIS A 249 22.18 -17.25 -8.77
CA HIS A 249 22.67 -16.05 -9.42
C HIS A 249 21.54 -15.26 -10.10
N ARG A 250 20.63 -15.94 -10.80
CA ARG A 250 19.49 -15.31 -11.47
C ARG A 250 18.46 -14.77 -10.47
N LEU A 251 18.19 -15.49 -9.38
CA LEU A 251 17.32 -15.00 -8.31
C LEU A 251 17.88 -13.71 -7.70
N VAL A 252 19.16 -13.68 -7.35
CA VAL A 252 19.84 -12.52 -6.76
C VAL A 252 19.83 -11.34 -7.72
N SER A 253 20.15 -11.55 -9.00
CA SER A 253 20.20 -10.46 -10.00
C SER A 253 18.86 -9.76 -10.21
N ILE A 254 17.73 -10.46 -10.02
CA ILE A 254 16.39 -9.86 -10.11
C ILE A 254 15.96 -9.29 -8.74
N ALA A 255 16.20 -10.03 -7.66
CA ALA A 255 15.71 -9.69 -6.34
C ALA A 255 16.41 -8.46 -5.74
N VAL A 256 17.74 -8.34 -5.87
CA VAL A 256 18.53 -7.30 -5.20
C VAL A 256 18.11 -5.87 -5.62
N PRO A 257 17.97 -5.52 -6.91
CA PRO A 257 17.54 -4.18 -7.30
C PRO A 257 16.15 -3.81 -6.75
N VAL A 258 15.20 -4.75 -6.77
CA VAL A 258 13.85 -4.55 -6.25
C VAL A 258 13.87 -4.37 -4.73
N THR A 259 14.66 -5.18 -4.02
CA THR A 259 14.81 -5.10 -2.57
C THR A 259 15.43 -3.80 -2.13
N ILE A 260 16.52 -3.36 -2.76
CA ILE A 260 17.17 -2.08 -2.45
C ILE A 260 16.17 -0.92 -2.61
N SER A 261 15.49 -0.87 -3.74
CA SER A 261 14.50 0.17 -4.05
C SER A 261 13.37 0.24 -3.01
N SER A 262 12.83 -0.92 -2.60
CA SER A 262 11.76 -1.01 -1.60
C SER A 262 12.24 -0.70 -0.18
N SER A 263 13.48 -1.08 0.13
CA SER A 263 14.08 -0.88 1.46
C SER A 263 14.36 0.58 1.78
N VAL A 264 14.74 1.40 0.78
CA VAL A 264 14.97 2.84 0.97
C VAL A 264 13.74 3.54 1.53
N MET A 265 12.56 3.25 0.98
CA MET A 265 11.30 3.84 1.46
C MET A 265 10.97 3.44 2.90
N SER A 266 11.14 2.14 3.23
CA SER A 266 10.88 1.64 4.56
C SER A 266 11.89 2.15 5.59
N LEU A 267 13.16 2.31 5.19
CA LEU A 267 14.18 2.93 6.03
C LEU A 267 13.84 4.38 6.36
N THR A 268 13.32 5.14 5.40
CA THR A 268 12.87 6.51 5.63
C THR A 268 11.80 6.58 6.73
N ASN A 269 10.88 5.60 6.80
CA ASN A 269 9.88 5.54 7.86
C ASN A 269 10.50 5.26 9.25
N VAL A 270 11.55 4.44 9.31
CA VAL A 270 12.30 4.19 10.58
C VAL A 270 13.06 5.44 11.02
N LEU A 271 13.69 6.13 10.08
CA LEU A 271 14.39 7.39 10.36
C LEU A 271 13.40 8.49 10.81
N ASP A 272 12.22 8.54 10.19
CA ASP A 272 11.14 9.45 10.58
C ASP A 272 10.67 9.17 12.02
N LEU A 273 10.42 7.91 12.36
CA LEU A 273 10.08 7.48 13.73
C LEU A 273 11.15 7.94 14.72
N MET A 274 12.43 7.65 14.41
CA MET A 274 13.56 8.04 15.26
C MET A 274 13.63 9.57 15.46
N VAL A 275 13.51 10.32 14.36
CA VAL A 275 13.54 11.79 14.43
C VAL A 275 12.40 12.32 15.30
N VAL A 276 11.17 11.82 15.06
CA VAL A 276 9.98 12.29 15.79
C VAL A 276 10.13 12.04 17.28
N VAL A 277 10.42 10.81 17.69
CA VAL A 277 10.46 10.43 19.12
C VAL A 277 11.61 11.14 19.85
N ASN A 278 12.84 11.02 19.34
CA ASN A 278 14.00 11.65 20.00
C ASN A 278 13.88 13.19 20.04
N ARG A 279 13.27 13.83 19.02
CA ARG A 279 13.09 15.28 19.04
C ARG A 279 12.02 15.72 20.03
N LEU A 280 10.94 14.92 20.21
CA LEU A 280 9.93 15.18 21.23
C LEU A 280 10.52 15.04 22.64
N GLU A 281 11.33 14.02 22.90
CA GLU A 281 12.04 13.86 24.17
C GLU A 281 12.98 15.04 24.45
N ASN A 282 13.72 15.51 23.45
CA ASN A 282 14.62 16.66 23.59
C ASN A 282 13.92 17.97 23.96
N ILE A 283 12.63 18.12 23.65
CA ILE A 283 11.83 19.29 24.04
C ILE A 283 11.04 19.08 25.34
N GLY A 284 11.30 17.96 26.06
CA GLY A 284 10.80 17.72 27.41
C GLY A 284 9.64 16.73 27.53
N TYR A 285 9.28 16.00 26.46
CA TYR A 285 8.31 14.91 26.57
C TYR A 285 8.95 13.70 27.27
N THR A 286 8.18 13.02 28.14
CA THR A 286 8.55 11.69 28.61
C THR A 286 8.40 10.64 27.47
N GLU A 287 9.09 9.50 27.57
CA GLU A 287 8.97 8.41 26.58
C GLU A 287 7.50 8.04 26.31
N GLY A 288 6.70 7.84 27.39
CA GLY A 288 5.28 7.50 27.24
C GLY A 288 4.47 8.59 26.53
N ALA A 289 4.72 9.87 26.85
CA ALA A 289 4.04 10.98 26.19
C ALA A 289 4.44 11.11 24.72
N ALA A 290 5.73 10.94 24.38
CA ALA A 290 6.20 10.94 23.00
C ALA A 290 5.59 9.78 22.22
N MET A 291 5.49 8.59 22.83
CA MET A 291 4.84 7.42 22.24
C MET A 291 3.34 7.62 22.05
N ALA A 292 2.63 8.24 22.99
CA ALA A 292 1.21 8.55 22.86
C ALA A 292 0.95 9.49 21.65
N VAL A 293 1.75 10.52 21.52
CA VAL A 293 1.66 11.49 20.42
C VAL A 293 1.98 10.83 19.07
N TYR A 294 3.04 10.02 19.00
CA TYR A 294 3.40 9.25 17.82
C TYR A 294 2.34 8.19 17.49
N GLY A 295 1.80 7.52 18.51
CA GLY A 295 0.74 6.53 18.40
C GLY A 295 -0.54 7.12 17.81
N ASN A 296 -0.96 8.29 18.31
CA ASN A 296 -2.09 9.04 17.76
C ASN A 296 -1.87 9.38 16.28
N TYR A 297 -0.74 9.98 15.94
CA TYR A 297 -0.40 10.31 14.55
C TYR A 297 -0.44 9.10 13.62
N THR A 298 0.21 8.01 13.99
CA THR A 298 0.36 6.82 13.13
C THR A 298 -0.88 5.91 13.09
N THR A 299 -1.75 6.01 14.10
CA THR A 299 -2.97 5.20 14.20
C THR A 299 -4.18 5.91 13.60
N LEU A 300 -4.35 7.20 13.86
CA LEU A 300 -5.50 7.97 13.43
C LEU A 300 -5.24 8.70 12.10
N VAL A 301 -4.14 9.46 12.04
CA VAL A 301 -3.91 10.42 10.95
C VAL A 301 -3.36 9.74 9.68
N VAL A 302 -2.34 8.92 9.84
CA VAL A 302 -1.68 8.24 8.69
C VAL A 302 -2.61 7.31 7.92
N PRO A 303 -3.50 6.49 8.53
CA PRO A 303 -4.46 5.70 7.77
C PRO A 303 -5.42 6.54 6.94
N MET A 304 -5.92 7.67 7.48
CA MET A 304 -6.81 8.58 6.74
C MET A 304 -6.11 9.19 5.53
N PHE A 305 -4.85 9.60 5.70
CA PHE A 305 -4.00 10.05 4.60
C PHE A 305 -3.81 9.00 3.50
N ASN A 306 -3.71 7.73 3.86
CA ASN A 306 -3.46 6.63 2.91
C ASN A 306 -4.71 6.09 2.19
N LEU A 307 -5.94 6.50 2.57
CA LEU A 307 -7.16 6.02 1.92
C LEU A 307 -7.36 6.58 0.49
N PRO A 308 -7.26 7.89 0.23
CA PRO A 308 -7.53 8.45 -1.08
C PRO A 308 -6.63 7.92 -2.21
N PRO A 309 -5.32 7.70 -2.02
CA PRO A 309 -4.45 7.12 -3.05
C PRO A 309 -4.91 5.76 -3.57
N ILE A 310 -5.64 4.97 -2.77
CA ILE A 310 -6.18 3.68 -3.20
C ILE A 310 -7.11 3.83 -4.39
N LEU A 311 -7.87 4.92 -4.46
CA LEU A 311 -8.78 5.24 -5.56
C LEU A 311 -8.02 5.70 -6.82
N VAL A 312 -6.80 6.22 -6.65
CA VAL A 312 -5.98 6.76 -7.75
C VAL A 312 -5.05 5.71 -8.36
N TYR A 313 -4.60 4.71 -7.61
CA TYR A 313 -3.70 3.67 -8.13
C TYR A 313 -4.22 2.96 -9.40
N PRO A 314 -5.51 2.64 -9.56
CA PRO A 314 -6.01 2.07 -10.81
C PRO A 314 -5.78 2.97 -12.03
N ILE A 315 -5.85 4.31 -11.86
CA ILE A 315 -5.53 5.28 -12.92
C ILE A 315 -4.06 5.17 -13.28
N ALA A 316 -3.17 5.17 -12.29
CA ALA A 316 -1.73 5.04 -12.48
C ALA A 316 -1.36 3.75 -13.24
N TYR A 317 -1.97 2.62 -12.89
CA TYR A 317 -1.72 1.33 -13.54
C TYR A 317 -2.29 1.25 -14.96
N SER A 318 -3.42 1.89 -15.24
CA SER A 318 -4.05 1.87 -16.57
C SER A 318 -3.35 2.78 -17.58
N VAL A 319 -2.73 3.85 -17.12
CA VAL A 319 -2.03 4.82 -17.98
C VAL A 319 -0.68 4.30 -18.47
N ALA A 320 0.03 3.50 -17.68
CA ALA A 320 1.35 3.00 -18.04
C ALA A 320 1.39 2.26 -19.39
N PRO A 321 0.53 1.28 -19.68
CA PRO A 321 0.55 0.59 -20.98
C PRO A 321 0.18 1.51 -22.15
N ILE A 322 -0.70 2.49 -21.93
CA ILE A 322 -1.11 3.45 -22.96
C ILE A 322 0.09 4.34 -23.35
N ILE A 323 0.78 4.89 -22.37
CA ILE A 323 1.98 5.71 -22.58
C ILE A 323 3.10 4.88 -23.22
N SER A 324 3.34 3.65 -22.75
CA SER A 324 4.38 2.77 -23.34
C SER A 324 4.10 2.45 -24.80
N ALA A 325 2.83 2.19 -25.17
CA ALA A 325 2.44 1.94 -26.56
C ALA A 325 2.61 3.19 -27.45
N ALA A 326 2.27 4.39 -26.94
CA ALA A 326 2.48 5.65 -27.64
C ALA A 326 3.98 5.97 -27.82
N MET A 327 4.81 5.72 -26.80
CA MET A 327 6.26 5.87 -26.85
C MET A 327 6.89 4.94 -27.90
N ALA A 328 6.45 3.69 -27.98
CA ALA A 328 6.91 2.73 -28.99
C ALA A 328 6.62 3.20 -30.42
N LYS A 329 5.50 3.92 -30.63
CA LYS A 329 5.12 4.53 -31.90
C LYS A 329 5.74 5.92 -32.13
N ARG A 330 6.50 6.45 -31.17
CA ARG A 330 7.03 7.84 -31.16
C ARG A 330 5.95 8.92 -31.25
N ASP A 331 4.73 8.61 -30.81
CA ASP A 331 3.57 9.51 -30.82
C ASP A 331 3.54 10.34 -29.55
N ILE A 332 4.29 11.45 -29.54
CA ILE A 332 4.40 12.36 -28.38
C ILE A 332 3.07 13.06 -28.10
N LEU A 333 2.21 13.28 -29.10
CA LEU A 333 0.89 13.89 -28.89
C LEU A 333 -0.02 12.99 -28.07
N SER A 334 -0.05 11.69 -28.37
CA SER A 334 -0.79 10.70 -27.57
C SER A 334 -0.21 10.57 -26.15
N VAL A 335 1.12 10.66 -25.98
CA VAL A 335 1.75 10.68 -24.64
C VAL A 335 1.26 11.90 -23.85
N ARG A 336 1.32 13.11 -24.44
CA ARG A 336 0.84 14.34 -23.81
C ARG A 336 -0.62 14.23 -23.38
N GLY A 337 -1.50 13.81 -24.28
CA GLY A 337 -2.92 13.62 -24.01
C GLY A 337 -3.17 12.65 -22.86
N SER A 338 -2.47 11.52 -22.84
CA SER A 338 -2.62 10.50 -21.79
C SER A 338 -2.13 11.00 -20.42
N VAL A 339 -1.03 11.74 -20.38
CA VAL A 339 -0.51 12.34 -19.14
C VAL A 339 -1.49 13.39 -18.61
N LEU A 340 -1.95 14.34 -19.44
CA LEU A 340 -2.89 15.39 -19.04
C LEU A 340 -4.21 14.81 -18.54
N MET A 341 -4.75 13.80 -19.24
CA MET A 341 -5.99 13.12 -18.86
C MET A 341 -5.84 12.40 -17.52
N SER A 342 -4.74 11.68 -17.31
CA SER A 342 -4.49 10.97 -16.05
C SER A 342 -4.32 11.93 -14.87
N MET A 343 -3.67 13.07 -15.07
CA MET A 343 -3.54 14.12 -14.05
C MET A 343 -4.89 14.77 -13.74
N LYS A 344 -5.72 15.01 -14.74
CA LYS A 344 -7.06 15.55 -14.57
C LYS A 344 -7.95 14.60 -13.77
N LEU A 345 -8.00 13.31 -14.14
CA LEU A 345 -8.75 12.29 -13.40
C LEU A 345 -8.28 12.16 -11.96
N THR A 346 -6.97 12.21 -11.76
CA THR A 346 -6.37 12.20 -10.41
C THR A 346 -6.81 13.41 -9.60
N SER A 347 -6.80 14.60 -10.17
CA SER A 347 -7.22 15.83 -9.49
C SER A 347 -8.71 15.81 -9.12
N ILE A 348 -9.56 15.26 -9.99
CA ILE A 348 -11.00 15.08 -9.74
C ILE A 348 -11.25 14.20 -8.51
N ILE A 349 -10.40 13.21 -8.25
CA ILE A 349 -10.54 12.32 -7.08
C ILE A 349 -9.78 12.87 -5.86
N ALA A 350 -8.55 13.33 -6.06
CA ALA A 350 -7.67 13.70 -4.96
C ALA A 350 -8.06 15.01 -4.26
N LEU A 351 -8.53 16.02 -5.01
CA LEU A 351 -8.86 17.33 -4.44
C LEU A 351 -10.06 17.28 -3.48
N PRO A 352 -11.22 16.65 -3.81
CA PRO A 352 -12.31 16.54 -2.83
C PRO A 352 -11.91 15.71 -1.61
N CYS A 353 -11.07 14.69 -1.75
CA CYS A 353 -10.54 13.96 -0.62
C CYS A 353 -9.62 14.83 0.25
N THR A 354 -8.77 15.65 -0.38
CA THR A 354 -7.88 16.58 0.32
C THR A 354 -8.66 17.60 1.13
N PHE A 355 -9.57 18.32 0.49
CA PHE A 355 -10.38 19.34 1.20
C PHE A 355 -11.38 18.70 2.17
N GLY A 356 -11.97 17.55 1.80
CA GLY A 356 -12.83 16.77 2.68
C GLY A 356 -12.13 16.38 3.99
N LEU A 357 -10.93 15.80 3.89
CA LEU A 357 -10.13 15.43 5.07
C LEU A 357 -9.68 16.65 5.88
N ALA A 358 -9.39 17.78 5.23
CA ALA A 358 -9.01 19.00 5.95
C ALA A 358 -10.18 19.60 6.75
N PHE A 359 -11.36 19.73 6.13
CA PHE A 359 -12.51 20.38 6.75
C PHE A 359 -13.30 19.47 7.70
N MET A 360 -13.31 18.16 7.43
CA MET A 360 -14.02 17.16 8.24
C MET A 360 -13.06 16.34 9.12
N ALA A 361 -11.84 16.85 9.40
CA ALA A 361 -10.82 16.11 10.13
C ALA A 361 -11.32 15.60 11.48
N TYR A 362 -11.86 16.47 12.33
CA TYR A 362 -12.39 16.09 13.63
C TYR A 362 -13.60 15.14 13.51
N PRO A 363 -14.67 15.45 12.75
CA PRO A 363 -15.82 14.56 12.62
C PRO A 363 -15.47 13.15 12.09
N VAL A 364 -14.53 13.06 11.16
CA VAL A 364 -14.09 11.76 10.59
C VAL A 364 -13.30 10.95 11.62
N LEU A 365 -12.43 11.59 12.40
CA LEU A 365 -11.67 10.89 13.43
C LEU A 365 -12.56 10.52 14.63
N ASP A 366 -13.49 11.37 15.03
CA ASP A 366 -14.43 11.14 16.13
C ASP A 366 -15.44 10.02 15.80
N LEU A 367 -15.74 9.81 14.53
CA LEU A 367 -16.56 8.68 14.08
C LEU A 367 -15.90 7.31 14.34
N LEU A 368 -14.57 7.26 14.29
CA LEU A 368 -13.81 5.99 14.32
C LEU A 368 -13.08 5.74 15.64
N TYR A 369 -12.71 6.82 16.35
CA TYR A 369 -11.85 6.78 17.53
C TYR A 369 -12.47 7.55 18.69
N SER A 370 -11.80 7.58 19.86
CA SER A 370 -12.28 8.37 20.99
C SER A 370 -12.22 9.87 20.69
N SER A 371 -13.19 10.63 21.19
CA SER A 371 -13.26 12.09 20.99
C SER A 371 -12.00 12.80 21.48
N GLN A 372 -11.36 12.30 22.56
CA GLN A 372 -10.11 12.85 23.07
C GLN A 372 -8.97 12.68 22.05
N SER A 373 -8.75 11.45 21.55
CA SER A 373 -7.73 11.17 20.54
C SER A 373 -8.03 11.89 19.22
N ALA A 374 -9.31 11.99 18.83
CA ALA A 374 -9.73 12.71 17.64
C ALA A 374 -9.45 14.22 17.73
N CYS A 375 -9.69 14.83 18.89
CA CYS A 375 -9.39 16.24 19.13
C CYS A 375 -7.90 16.54 18.97
N PHE A 376 -7.04 15.64 19.44
CA PHE A 376 -5.60 15.77 19.33
C PHE A 376 -5.09 15.46 17.91
N GLY A 377 -5.70 14.48 17.22
CA GLY A 377 -5.31 14.06 15.87
C GLY A 377 -5.79 15.00 14.76
N ALA A 378 -6.92 15.69 14.95
CA ALA A 378 -7.53 16.51 13.91
C ALA A 378 -6.62 17.62 13.38
N PRO A 379 -5.91 18.42 14.20
CA PRO A 379 -4.98 19.43 13.68
C PRO A 379 -3.84 18.82 12.85
N MET A 380 -3.34 17.64 13.24
CA MET A 380 -2.32 16.91 12.48
C MET A 380 -2.86 16.45 11.14
N LEU A 381 -4.12 15.98 11.09
CA LEU A 381 -4.77 15.58 9.83
C LEU A 381 -5.01 16.78 8.89
N ILE A 382 -5.40 17.94 9.44
CA ILE A 382 -5.55 19.19 8.67
C ILE A 382 -4.22 19.55 7.99
N LEU A 383 -3.12 19.52 8.73
CA LEU A 383 -1.79 19.82 8.20
C LEU A 383 -1.29 18.78 7.19
N LEU A 384 -1.70 17.53 7.34
CA LEU A 384 -1.31 16.44 6.43
C LEU A 384 -2.20 16.37 5.18
N ALA A 385 -3.44 16.85 5.24
CA ALA A 385 -4.40 16.71 4.15
C ALA A 385 -3.89 17.22 2.80
N PRO A 386 -3.17 18.35 2.68
CA PRO A 386 -2.61 18.79 1.40
C PRO A 386 -1.62 17.79 0.77
N ALA A 387 -0.95 16.99 1.59
CA ALA A 387 -0.03 15.95 1.11
C ALA A 387 -0.76 14.83 0.34
N VAL A 388 -2.06 14.61 0.60
CA VAL A 388 -2.89 13.63 -0.13
C VAL A 388 -2.90 13.92 -1.63
N PHE A 389 -3.12 15.19 -2.00
CA PHE A 389 -3.13 15.61 -3.39
C PHE A 389 -1.78 15.31 -4.08
N PHE A 390 -0.68 15.73 -3.46
CA PHE A 390 0.65 15.52 -4.03
C PHE A 390 1.06 14.05 -4.06
N MET A 391 0.65 13.24 -3.08
CA MET A 391 0.86 11.79 -3.10
C MET A 391 0.12 11.12 -4.26
N CYS A 392 -1.12 11.52 -4.53
CA CYS A 392 -1.90 11.03 -5.66
C CYS A 392 -1.29 11.42 -7.01
N ILE A 393 -0.88 12.67 -7.15
CA ILE A 393 -0.17 13.17 -8.34
C ILE A 393 1.16 12.44 -8.53
N LEU A 394 1.90 12.21 -7.45
CA LEU A 394 3.17 11.48 -7.48
C LEU A 394 2.99 10.04 -7.98
N ALA A 395 1.94 9.35 -7.56
CA ALA A 395 1.65 7.98 -8.00
C ALA A 395 1.46 7.89 -9.52
N VAL A 396 0.69 8.81 -10.10
CA VAL A 396 0.43 8.86 -11.54
C VAL A 396 1.65 9.32 -12.33
N SER A 397 2.35 10.34 -11.85
CA SER A 397 3.58 10.84 -12.49
C SER A 397 4.71 9.81 -12.46
N ASN A 398 4.85 9.03 -11.37
CA ASN A 398 5.78 7.90 -11.31
C ASN A 398 5.47 6.86 -12.39
N SER A 399 4.20 6.50 -12.54
CA SER A 399 3.74 5.53 -13.54
C SER A 399 4.01 6.03 -14.96
N ALA A 400 3.73 7.31 -15.24
CA ALA A 400 4.00 7.93 -16.53
C ALA A 400 5.50 7.96 -16.87
N LEU A 401 6.36 8.37 -15.94
CA LEU A 401 7.82 8.40 -16.13
C LEU A 401 8.40 7.00 -16.35
N GLN A 402 7.94 6.00 -15.60
CA GLN A 402 8.34 4.61 -15.78
C GLN A 402 7.95 4.10 -17.18
N ALA A 403 6.73 4.42 -17.64
CA ALA A 403 6.23 4.07 -18.97
C ALA A 403 6.99 4.77 -20.10
N MET A 404 7.52 5.98 -19.86
CA MET A 404 8.40 6.71 -20.77
C MET A 404 9.87 6.21 -20.74
N GLY A 405 10.16 5.16 -19.96
CA GLY A 405 11.52 4.60 -19.82
C GLY A 405 12.42 5.35 -18.84
N ARG A 406 11.89 6.35 -18.13
CA ARG A 406 12.62 7.18 -17.16
C ARG A 406 12.57 6.61 -15.73
N VAL A 407 12.84 5.31 -15.58
CA VAL A 407 12.68 4.56 -14.30
C VAL A 407 13.49 5.15 -13.13
N LYS A 408 14.62 5.81 -13.41
CA LYS A 408 15.49 6.39 -12.38
C LYS A 408 14.92 7.67 -11.75
N ILE A 409 14.06 8.40 -12.46
CA ILE A 409 13.53 9.68 -11.98
C ILE A 409 12.58 9.52 -10.79
N PRO A 410 11.61 8.61 -10.78
CA PRO A 410 10.79 8.33 -9.60
C PRO A 410 11.60 7.96 -8.35
N ILE A 411 12.71 7.23 -8.51
CA ILE A 411 13.60 6.88 -7.39
C ILE A 411 14.27 8.15 -6.87
N LEU A 412 14.85 8.96 -7.77
CA LEU A 412 15.51 10.21 -7.41
C LEU A 412 14.53 11.16 -6.71
N SER A 413 13.34 11.37 -7.25
CA SER A 413 12.34 12.26 -6.66
C SER A 413 11.95 11.85 -5.25
N MET A 414 11.79 10.55 -4.99
CA MET A 414 11.49 10.03 -3.66
C MET A 414 12.67 10.16 -2.69
N VAL A 415 13.91 9.96 -3.14
CA VAL A 415 15.10 10.15 -2.30
C VAL A 415 15.25 11.62 -1.91
N VAL A 416 15.08 12.54 -2.87
CA VAL A 416 15.11 13.98 -2.58
C VAL A 416 13.97 14.37 -1.63
N GLY A 417 12.74 13.90 -1.89
CA GLY A 417 11.61 14.13 -1.01
C GLY A 417 11.84 13.61 0.41
N ALA A 418 12.40 12.40 0.55
CA ALA A 418 12.75 11.82 1.84
C ALA A 418 13.81 12.63 2.59
N ALA A 419 14.84 13.10 1.89
CA ALA A 419 15.85 13.98 2.50
C ALA A 419 15.23 15.28 3.02
N VAL A 420 14.37 15.92 2.22
CA VAL A 420 13.63 17.13 2.64
C VAL A 420 12.75 16.83 3.86
N LYS A 421 12.04 15.70 3.87
CA LYS A 421 11.22 15.28 5.01
C LYS A 421 12.04 15.16 6.29
N LEU A 422 13.19 14.49 6.23
CA LEU A 422 14.05 14.30 7.40
C LEU A 422 14.61 15.62 7.92
N VAL A 423 15.06 16.51 7.04
CA VAL A 423 15.60 17.83 7.45
C VAL A 423 14.52 18.70 8.08
N ILE A 424 13.37 18.85 7.40
CA ILE A 424 12.27 19.68 7.89
C ILE A 424 11.68 19.05 9.19
N GLY A 425 11.51 17.73 9.21
CA GLY A 425 11.03 17.00 10.39
C GLY A 425 11.95 17.19 11.58
N TYR A 426 13.27 17.06 11.39
CA TYR A 426 14.26 17.27 12.44
C TYR A 426 14.20 18.69 13.05
N ILE A 427 14.09 19.71 12.19
CA ILE A 427 14.06 21.12 12.62
C ILE A 427 12.73 21.44 13.32
N LEU A 428 11.60 21.13 12.67
CA LEU A 428 10.28 21.54 13.16
C LEU A 428 9.84 20.75 14.38
N THR A 429 10.03 19.42 14.39
CA THR A 429 9.64 18.59 15.54
C THR A 429 10.49 18.88 16.78
N GLY A 430 11.73 19.36 16.61
CA GLY A 430 12.60 19.79 17.71
C GLY A 430 12.32 21.18 18.23
N SER A 431 11.37 21.92 17.68
CA SER A 431 10.96 23.22 18.17
C SER A 431 9.82 23.08 19.19
N SER A 432 9.95 23.61 20.38
CA SER A 432 8.93 23.56 21.44
C SER A 432 7.60 24.20 21.02
N SER A 433 7.61 25.14 20.07
CA SER A 433 6.40 25.79 19.55
C SER A 433 5.65 24.96 18.51
N VAL A 434 6.30 24.03 17.83
CA VAL A 434 5.72 23.21 16.73
C VAL A 434 5.54 21.77 17.17
N GLY A 435 6.56 21.14 17.78
CA GLY A 435 6.52 19.77 18.26
C GLY A 435 6.07 18.77 17.18
N ILE A 436 5.13 17.89 17.52
CA ILE A 436 4.64 16.83 16.60
C ILE A 436 4.04 17.37 15.29
N TYR A 437 3.53 18.58 15.26
CA TYR A 437 2.97 19.18 14.03
C TYR A 437 4.02 19.36 12.94
N GLY A 438 5.31 19.33 13.26
CA GLY A 438 6.39 19.27 12.30
C GLY A 438 6.37 18.02 11.42
N THR A 439 5.85 16.90 11.91
CA THR A 439 5.79 15.62 11.19
C THR A 439 4.84 15.67 9.99
N PRO A 440 3.55 16.08 10.09
CA PRO A 440 2.69 16.25 8.92
C PRO A 440 3.21 17.32 7.95
N ILE A 441 3.80 18.42 8.43
CA ILE A 441 4.39 19.46 7.57
C ILE A 441 5.57 18.91 6.77
N SER A 442 6.47 18.15 7.39
CA SER A 442 7.61 17.52 6.70
C SER A 442 7.16 16.47 5.68
N THR A 443 6.08 15.72 5.98
CA THR A 443 5.49 14.77 5.05
C THR A 443 4.85 15.48 3.84
N PHE A 444 4.17 16.59 4.06
CA PHE A 444 3.66 17.44 2.98
C PHE A 444 4.81 17.95 2.08
N ALA A 445 5.88 18.48 2.68
CA ALA A 445 7.03 18.96 1.94
C ALA A 445 7.71 17.85 1.10
N CYS A 446 7.80 16.64 1.64
CA CYS A 446 8.30 15.45 0.94
C CYS A 446 7.53 15.21 -0.37
N TYR A 447 6.21 15.04 -0.29
CA TYR A 447 5.39 14.75 -1.45
C TYR A 447 5.29 15.92 -2.43
N LEU A 448 5.30 17.16 -1.93
CA LEU A 448 5.37 18.36 -2.74
C LEU A 448 6.64 18.38 -3.59
N VAL A 449 7.81 18.24 -2.96
CA VAL A 449 9.12 18.28 -3.66
C VAL A 449 9.24 17.10 -4.62
N ALA A 450 8.87 15.88 -4.20
CA ALA A 450 8.94 14.71 -5.06
C ALA A 450 8.06 14.87 -6.31
N SER A 451 6.84 15.40 -6.16
CA SER A 451 5.95 15.65 -7.30
C SER A 451 6.49 16.78 -8.20
N MET A 452 7.08 17.85 -7.65
CA MET A 452 7.70 18.90 -8.44
C MET A 452 8.86 18.38 -9.29
N VAL A 453 9.72 17.51 -8.73
CA VAL A 453 10.80 16.87 -9.48
C VAL A 453 10.23 16.04 -10.64
N ASN A 454 9.23 15.21 -10.40
CA ASN A 454 8.59 14.43 -11.45
C ASN A 454 7.97 15.32 -12.54
N PHE A 455 7.25 16.38 -12.14
CA PHE A 455 6.66 17.34 -13.07
C PHE A 455 7.71 18.00 -13.95
N TYR A 456 8.81 18.43 -13.37
CA TYR A 456 9.90 19.05 -14.13
C TYR A 456 10.37 18.13 -15.28
N PHE A 457 10.60 16.84 -14.99
CA PHE A 457 11.05 15.90 -16.02
C PHE A 457 9.96 15.58 -17.04
N ILE A 458 8.69 15.45 -16.62
CA ILE A 458 7.58 15.25 -17.54
C ILE A 458 7.46 16.43 -18.51
N LEU A 459 7.49 17.67 -18.02
CA LEU A 459 7.44 18.87 -18.84
C LEU A 459 8.62 18.95 -19.80
N LYS A 460 9.83 18.67 -19.32
CA LYS A 460 11.06 18.68 -20.13
C LYS A 460 11.02 17.66 -21.27
N ASP A 461 10.57 16.41 -20.96
CA ASP A 461 10.63 15.32 -21.94
C ASP A 461 9.45 15.37 -22.93
N THR A 462 8.30 15.92 -22.52
CA THR A 462 7.09 15.94 -23.35
C THR A 462 6.78 17.31 -23.94
N GLY A 463 7.27 18.40 -23.36
CA GLY A 463 6.90 19.77 -23.77
C GLY A 463 5.40 20.05 -23.60
N ILE A 464 4.76 19.46 -22.58
CA ILE A 464 3.34 19.67 -22.27
C ILE A 464 3.13 21.11 -21.80
N ASP A 465 2.11 21.77 -22.36
CA ASP A 465 1.57 23.00 -21.78
C ASP A 465 0.49 22.62 -20.78
N LEU A 466 0.75 22.89 -19.49
CA LEU A 466 -0.19 22.57 -18.43
C LEU A 466 -1.38 23.51 -18.47
N GLN A 467 -2.51 23.01 -18.91
CA GLN A 467 -3.79 23.72 -18.82
C GLN A 467 -4.28 23.73 -17.35
N LEU A 468 -3.60 24.51 -16.50
CA LEU A 468 -3.82 24.55 -15.04
C LEU A 468 -5.30 24.77 -14.68
N ASN A 469 -6.00 25.59 -15.45
CA ASN A 469 -7.43 25.92 -15.22
C ASN A 469 -8.33 24.69 -15.30
N GLY A 470 -8.17 23.85 -16.33
CA GLY A 470 -9.02 22.68 -16.54
C GLY A 470 -8.67 21.48 -15.66
N ILE A 471 -7.38 21.35 -15.31
CA ILE A 471 -6.85 20.17 -14.62
C ILE A 471 -6.94 20.33 -13.10
N PHE A 472 -6.62 21.53 -12.57
CA PHE A 472 -6.49 21.74 -11.13
C PHE A 472 -7.49 22.76 -10.58
N ILE A 473 -7.67 23.93 -11.21
CA ILE A 473 -8.44 25.03 -10.61
C ILE A 473 -9.94 24.73 -10.54
N LYS A 474 -10.55 24.26 -11.63
CA LYS A 474 -11.98 23.92 -11.63
C LYS A 474 -12.32 22.83 -10.61
N PRO A 475 -11.62 21.66 -10.58
CA PRO A 475 -11.85 20.65 -9.54
C PRO A 475 -11.58 21.16 -8.13
N ALA A 476 -10.59 22.05 -7.92
CA ALA A 476 -10.28 22.61 -6.60
C ALA A 476 -11.44 23.49 -6.08
N ILE A 477 -11.98 24.38 -6.92
CA ILE A 477 -13.12 25.22 -6.53
C ILE A 477 -14.34 24.36 -6.17
N CYS A 478 -14.67 23.37 -7.01
CA CYS A 478 -15.77 22.43 -6.72
C CYS A 478 -15.53 21.68 -5.40
N SER A 479 -14.27 21.27 -5.11
CA SER A 479 -13.90 20.56 -3.90
C SER A 479 -14.01 21.42 -2.65
N ILE A 480 -13.62 22.69 -2.73
CA ILE A 480 -13.76 23.64 -1.62
C ILE A 480 -15.25 23.85 -1.28
N VAL A 481 -16.10 24.10 -2.29
CA VAL A 481 -17.54 24.26 -2.07
C VAL A 481 -18.17 22.98 -1.49
N CYS A 482 -17.76 21.82 -1.99
CA CYS A 482 -18.15 20.51 -1.46
C CYS A 482 -17.76 20.37 0.03
N ALA A 483 -16.53 20.72 0.40
CA ALA A 483 -16.05 20.63 1.77
C ALA A 483 -16.80 21.58 2.73
N PHE A 484 -17.12 22.79 2.27
CA PHE A 484 -17.98 23.71 3.03
C PHE A 484 -19.41 23.18 3.19
N SER A 485 -19.99 22.56 2.14
CA SER A 485 -21.30 21.94 2.24
C SER A 485 -21.32 20.80 3.26
N ALA A 486 -20.26 19.97 3.30
CA ALA A 486 -20.10 18.92 4.29
C ALA A 486 -20.08 19.47 5.72
N LEU A 487 -19.23 20.49 5.95
CA LEU A 487 -19.09 21.12 7.27
C LEU A 487 -20.42 21.77 7.73
N PHE A 488 -21.10 22.46 6.82
CA PHE A 488 -22.41 23.09 7.12
C PHE A 488 -23.47 22.02 7.47
N THR A 489 -23.60 20.99 6.65
CA THR A 489 -24.52 19.86 6.87
C THR A 489 -24.23 19.18 8.21
N HIS A 490 -22.96 18.94 8.52
CA HIS A 490 -22.56 18.32 9.77
C HIS A 490 -22.96 19.18 10.99
N ARG A 491 -22.64 20.47 10.98
CA ARG A 491 -22.98 21.38 12.08
C ARG A 491 -24.49 21.52 12.28
N TRP A 492 -25.27 21.49 11.20
CA TRP A 492 -26.73 21.61 11.26
C TRP A 492 -27.39 20.32 11.78
N LEU A 493 -26.91 19.14 11.37
CA LEU A 493 -27.49 17.85 11.74
C LEU A 493 -26.98 17.30 13.07
N SER A 494 -25.76 17.65 13.48
CA SER A 494 -25.10 17.08 14.66
C SER A 494 -25.92 17.22 15.96
N PRO A 495 -26.64 18.35 16.24
CA PRO A 495 -27.46 18.45 17.44
C PRO A 495 -28.69 17.54 17.44
N SER A 496 -29.21 17.16 16.24
CA SER A 496 -30.48 16.43 16.10
C SER A 496 -30.28 14.92 16.00
N VAL A 497 -29.24 14.45 15.29
CA VAL A 497 -29.05 13.01 15.00
C VAL A 497 -27.73 12.44 15.56
N GLY A 498 -26.97 13.26 16.27
CA GLY A 498 -25.68 12.87 16.87
C GLY A 498 -24.50 12.96 15.89
N GLN A 499 -23.27 12.96 16.44
CA GLN A 499 -22.02 13.22 15.72
C GLN A 499 -21.76 12.20 14.59
N GLY A 500 -21.89 10.90 14.87
CA GLY A 500 -21.53 9.85 13.91
C GLY A 500 -22.46 9.82 12.69
N ILE A 501 -23.78 9.87 12.90
CA ILE A 501 -24.76 9.82 11.81
C ILE A 501 -24.66 11.10 10.97
N SER A 502 -24.50 12.26 11.61
CA SER A 502 -24.34 13.54 10.91
C SER A 502 -23.08 13.56 10.04
N THR A 503 -21.98 12.94 10.48
CA THR A 503 -20.76 12.80 9.67
C THR A 503 -20.98 11.98 8.41
N LEU A 504 -21.65 10.82 8.51
CA LEU A 504 -21.94 9.96 7.35
C LEU A 504 -22.87 10.67 6.34
N ILE A 505 -23.94 11.33 6.83
CA ILE A 505 -24.86 12.09 5.98
C ILE A 505 -24.10 13.23 5.29
N SER A 506 -23.25 13.95 6.00
CA SER A 506 -22.47 15.07 5.46
C SER A 506 -21.50 14.65 4.36
N ILE A 507 -20.83 13.50 4.51
CA ILE A 507 -19.97 12.93 3.46
C ILE A 507 -20.81 12.59 2.22
N PHE A 508 -21.99 12.00 2.40
CA PHE A 508 -22.87 11.64 1.29
C PHE A 508 -23.40 12.88 0.55
N VAL A 509 -23.88 13.89 1.28
CA VAL A 509 -24.33 15.17 0.70
C VAL A 509 -23.18 15.85 -0.05
N ALA A 510 -22.00 15.89 0.53
CA ALA A 510 -20.82 16.46 -0.10
C ALA A 510 -20.49 15.77 -1.43
N ALA A 511 -20.56 14.44 -1.49
CA ALA A 511 -20.33 13.70 -2.72
C ALA A 511 -21.33 14.07 -3.83
N ILE A 512 -22.61 14.21 -3.48
CA ILE A 512 -23.65 14.64 -4.43
C ILE A 512 -23.38 16.06 -4.92
N VAL A 513 -23.11 16.99 -4.01
CA VAL A 513 -22.81 18.40 -4.34
C VAL A 513 -21.57 18.48 -5.23
N TYR A 514 -20.53 17.70 -4.94
CA TYR A 514 -19.32 17.67 -5.75
C TYR A 514 -19.60 17.22 -7.19
N LEU A 515 -20.30 16.11 -7.35
CA LEU A 515 -20.66 15.59 -8.67
C LEU A 515 -21.49 16.61 -9.45
N PHE A 516 -22.49 17.20 -8.81
CA PHE A 516 -23.33 18.22 -9.45
C PHE A 516 -22.51 19.43 -9.92
N LEU A 517 -21.65 19.98 -9.05
CA LEU A 517 -20.80 21.12 -9.38
C LEU A 517 -19.78 20.80 -10.49
N LEU A 518 -19.21 19.60 -10.46
CA LEU A 518 -18.25 19.16 -11.45
C LEU A 518 -18.86 19.12 -12.85
N PHE A 519 -20.13 18.69 -12.97
CA PHE A 519 -20.88 18.73 -14.22
C PHE A 519 -21.29 20.17 -14.60
N ALA A 520 -21.77 20.97 -13.66
CA ALA A 520 -22.23 22.35 -13.91
C ALA A 520 -21.10 23.27 -14.41
N VAL A 521 -19.87 23.10 -13.87
CA VAL A 521 -18.69 23.89 -14.26
C VAL A 521 -18.00 23.35 -15.52
N GLY A 522 -18.51 22.24 -16.10
CA GLY A 522 -17.87 21.57 -17.23
C GLY A 522 -16.48 21.01 -16.88
N GLY A 523 -16.33 20.53 -15.64
CA GLY A 523 -15.10 19.90 -15.14
C GLY A 523 -14.82 18.55 -15.78
N VAL A 524 -15.86 17.84 -16.26
CA VAL A 524 -15.77 16.59 -17.01
C VAL A 524 -16.47 16.75 -18.35
N SER A 525 -15.79 16.43 -19.45
CA SER A 525 -16.37 16.41 -20.79
C SER A 525 -17.10 15.08 -21.07
N GLU A 526 -18.08 15.09 -21.96
CA GLU A 526 -18.78 13.84 -22.36
C GLU A 526 -17.82 12.77 -22.89
N ARG A 527 -16.76 13.17 -23.59
CA ARG A 527 -15.72 12.26 -24.11
C ARG A 527 -14.94 11.56 -22.99
N GLU A 528 -14.77 12.23 -21.87
CA GLU A 528 -14.06 11.69 -20.70
C GLU A 528 -14.93 10.68 -19.93
N LEU A 529 -16.24 10.89 -19.92
CA LEU A 529 -17.23 9.94 -19.36
C LEU A 529 -17.28 8.64 -20.17
N ASP A 530 -17.16 8.72 -21.47
CA ASP A 530 -17.18 7.55 -22.37
C ASP A 530 -15.92 6.65 -22.21
N MET A 531 -14.84 7.15 -21.60
CA MET A 531 -13.65 6.37 -21.29
C MET A 531 -13.77 5.52 -20.01
N ILE A 532 -14.79 5.76 -19.18
CA ILE A 532 -15.05 4.96 -17.98
C ILE A 532 -15.87 3.71 -18.37
N PRO A 533 -15.33 2.48 -18.30
CA PRO A 533 -15.99 1.27 -18.83
C PRO A 533 -17.38 0.98 -18.28
N TYR A 534 -17.69 1.46 -17.06
CA TYR A 534 -18.99 1.29 -16.42
C TYR A 534 -20.06 2.29 -16.91
N MET A 535 -19.65 3.51 -17.28
CA MET A 535 -20.58 4.56 -17.73
C MET A 535 -21.11 4.28 -19.14
N ASN A 536 -20.31 3.67 -20.01
CA ASN A 536 -20.77 3.22 -21.33
C ASN A 536 -21.90 2.17 -21.23
N LYS A 537 -21.84 1.28 -20.23
CA LYS A 537 -22.93 0.32 -19.98
C LYS A 537 -24.20 0.98 -19.46
N LEU A 538 -24.08 2.02 -18.64
CA LEU A 538 -25.23 2.80 -18.14
C LEU A 538 -25.85 3.66 -19.25
N LYS A 539 -25.04 4.38 -20.04
CA LYS A 539 -25.51 5.20 -21.15
C LYS A 539 -26.25 4.38 -22.22
N ASN A 540 -25.77 3.18 -22.52
CA ASN A 540 -26.44 2.25 -23.43
C ASN A 540 -27.73 1.65 -22.84
N ARG A 541 -27.87 1.55 -21.52
CA ARG A 541 -29.14 1.17 -20.86
C ARG A 541 -30.17 2.30 -20.90
N PHE A 542 -29.74 3.55 -20.72
CA PHE A 542 -30.65 4.71 -20.77
C PHE A 542 -31.01 5.17 -22.19
N LYS A 543 -30.22 4.79 -23.22
CA LYS A 543 -30.58 5.07 -24.63
C LYS A 543 -31.55 4.04 -25.22
N ASN A 544 -31.71 2.88 -24.59
CA ASN A 544 -32.61 1.81 -25.04
C ASN A 544 -33.97 1.82 -24.28
N HIS A 545 -34.23 2.84 -23.49
CA HIS A 545 -35.52 3.19 -22.92
C HIS A 545 -35.92 4.59 -23.37
#